data_3325136e02bc5d57e0d9236287a43c9a
#
_entry.id   3325136e02bc5d57e0d9236287a43c9a
#
_cell.length_a   1.000
_cell.length_b   1.000
_cell.length_c   1.000
_cell.angle_alpha   90.00
_cell.angle_beta   90.00
_cell.angle_gamma   90.00
#
_symmetry.space_group_name_H-M   'P 1'
#
loop_
_entity.id
_entity.type
_entity.pdbx_description
1 polymer ?
#
loop_
_entity_poly.entity_id
_entity_poly.type
_entity_poly.pdbx_seq_one_letter_code
_entity_poly.pdbx_strand_id
1 'polypeptide(L)'
;LLPREEAKVSVFDSSVQGGDAVWEGLRVYNGGIFCLDKHIDRLEASAHTLAFANVPSRKEIKKAIFETLQANGMRDEAHIRLTLTRGEKVTSGMDPRLNTKGCCLIVLAEWKPLVYNNEQGIRVITSSQRRNNPQFLDSKIHHNNLLNNILAKIQANVAGADAAIMLDSNGFVAELNDTNLFMVKDGCVYTPFADACLHGITRGLVLELSLIHI
;
A
#
# COMPACT_ATOMS: atom_id res chain seq x y z
N LEU A 1 16.38 2.10 -15.56
CA LEU A 1 15.20 2.85 -16.03
C LEU A 1 14.78 2.32 -17.40
N LEU A 2 13.47 2.18 -17.60
CA LEU A 2 12.85 1.77 -18.87
C LEU A 2 11.74 2.74 -19.23
N PRO A 3 11.49 2.99 -20.53
CA PRO A 3 10.27 3.66 -20.97
C PRO A 3 9.04 2.87 -20.49
N ARG A 4 7.92 3.57 -20.27
CA ARG A 4 6.68 2.96 -19.73
C ARG A 4 6.21 1.78 -20.58
N GLU A 5 6.32 1.88 -21.90
CA GLU A 5 5.87 0.88 -22.87
C GLU A 5 6.73 -0.39 -22.83
N GLU A 6 7.98 -0.26 -22.38
CA GLU A 6 8.94 -1.36 -22.26
C GLU A 6 8.98 -1.96 -20.86
N ALA A 7 8.37 -1.29 -19.86
CA ALA A 7 8.34 -1.76 -18.49
C ALA A 7 7.38 -2.95 -18.36
N LYS A 8 7.94 -4.15 -18.28
CA LYS A 8 7.21 -5.42 -18.25
C LYS A 8 7.67 -6.27 -17.08
N VAL A 9 6.76 -7.07 -16.57
CA VAL A 9 7.03 -8.08 -15.54
C VAL A 9 6.89 -9.46 -16.16
N SER A 10 7.80 -10.38 -15.83
CA SER A 10 7.77 -11.76 -16.31
C SER A 10 6.48 -12.47 -15.89
N VAL A 11 5.93 -13.33 -16.76
CA VAL A 11 4.81 -14.21 -16.39
C VAL A 11 5.19 -15.24 -15.31
N PHE A 12 6.48 -15.43 -15.06
CA PHE A 12 7.01 -16.26 -13.97
C PHE A 12 7.26 -15.46 -12.68
N ASP A 13 7.02 -14.14 -12.68
CA ASP A 13 7.16 -13.37 -11.43
C ASP A 13 6.09 -13.80 -10.40
N SER A 14 6.51 -13.88 -9.16
CA SER A 14 5.66 -14.30 -8.04
C SER A 14 4.45 -13.40 -7.85
N SER A 15 4.56 -12.11 -8.17
CA SER A 15 3.44 -11.17 -8.08
C SER A 15 2.35 -11.47 -9.11
N VAL A 16 2.73 -11.93 -10.31
CA VAL A 16 1.80 -12.33 -11.37
C VAL A 16 1.12 -13.66 -11.03
N GLN A 17 1.89 -14.62 -10.53
CA GLN A 17 1.38 -15.97 -10.26
C GLN A 17 0.63 -16.14 -8.95
N GLY A 18 0.89 -15.32 -7.95
CA GLY A 18 0.32 -15.51 -6.61
C GLY A 18 0.12 -14.22 -5.79
N GLY A 19 0.37 -13.05 -6.35
CA GLY A 19 0.30 -11.79 -5.59
C GLY A 19 1.40 -11.66 -4.54
N ASP A 20 2.47 -12.48 -4.63
CA ASP A 20 3.56 -12.54 -3.65
C ASP A 20 4.54 -11.36 -3.87
N ALA A 21 4.10 -10.22 -3.38
CA ALA A 21 4.80 -8.96 -3.43
C ALA A 21 4.35 -8.05 -2.28
N VAL A 22 5.17 -7.07 -1.94
CA VAL A 22 4.88 -5.98 -1.00
C VAL A 22 5.01 -4.64 -1.72
N TRP A 23 4.34 -3.60 -1.20
CA TRP A 23 4.33 -2.33 -1.89
C TRP A 23 4.14 -1.15 -0.96
N GLU A 24 4.51 0.05 -1.46
CA GLU A 24 4.25 1.32 -0.82
C GLU A 24 3.70 2.34 -1.81
N GLY A 25 2.81 3.21 -1.31
CA GLY A 25 2.34 4.39 -2.02
C GLY A 25 2.95 5.62 -1.39
N LEU A 26 3.78 6.36 -2.15
CA LEU A 26 4.41 7.57 -1.67
C LEU A 26 3.91 8.79 -2.45
N ARG A 27 3.93 9.95 -1.79
CA ARG A 27 3.60 11.23 -2.42
C ARG A 27 4.80 12.14 -2.42
N VAL A 28 4.93 12.88 -3.50
CA VAL A 28 5.94 13.94 -3.67
C VAL A 28 5.24 15.28 -3.53
N TYR A 29 5.73 16.12 -2.64
CA TYR A 29 5.23 17.47 -2.39
C TYR A 29 6.40 18.43 -2.28
N ASN A 30 6.38 19.53 -3.05
CA ASN A 30 7.37 20.60 -2.97
C ASN A 30 8.84 20.11 -3.00
N GLY A 31 9.16 19.16 -3.86
CA GLY A 31 10.50 18.61 -4.01
C GLY A 31 10.90 17.55 -2.96
N GLY A 32 10.02 17.22 -2.01
CA GLY A 32 10.25 16.20 -0.99
C GLY A 32 9.32 15.01 -1.11
N ILE A 33 9.79 13.83 -0.74
CA ILE A 33 8.94 12.64 -0.64
C ILE A 33 8.45 12.53 0.80
N PHE A 34 7.14 12.56 0.98
CA PHE A 34 6.53 12.53 2.30
C PHE A 34 6.84 11.22 3.04
N CYS A 35 7.47 11.32 4.21
CA CYS A 35 7.81 10.20 5.10
C CYS A 35 8.55 9.04 4.41
N LEU A 36 9.45 9.32 3.46
CA LEU A 36 10.16 8.28 2.69
C LEU A 36 10.75 7.18 3.57
N ASP A 37 11.44 7.54 4.65
CA ASP A 37 12.08 6.54 5.53
C ASP A 37 11.06 5.65 6.24
N LYS A 38 9.96 6.20 6.75
CA LYS A 38 8.87 5.40 7.37
C LYS A 38 8.24 4.43 6.36
N HIS A 39 8.12 4.83 5.09
CA HIS A 39 7.62 3.95 4.01
C HIS A 39 8.61 2.82 3.70
N ILE A 40 9.90 3.11 3.63
CA ILE A 40 10.92 2.07 3.41
C ILE A 40 10.99 1.11 4.61
N ASP A 41 10.91 1.61 5.84
CA ASP A 41 10.85 0.78 7.06
C ASP A 41 9.69 -0.23 6.97
N ARG A 42 8.50 0.21 6.54
CA ARG A 42 7.32 -0.66 6.41
C ARG A 42 7.44 -1.64 5.24
N LEU A 43 8.03 -1.22 4.11
CA LEU A 43 8.33 -2.11 2.98
C LEU A 43 9.27 -3.24 3.42
N GLU A 44 10.36 -2.89 4.11
CA GLU A 44 11.35 -3.84 4.63
C GLU A 44 10.72 -4.79 5.66
N ALA A 45 9.92 -4.28 6.60
CA ALA A 45 9.19 -5.08 7.58
C ALA A 45 8.22 -6.07 6.92
N SER A 46 7.47 -5.60 5.90
CA SER A 46 6.55 -6.46 5.13
C SER A 46 7.30 -7.55 4.36
N ALA A 47 8.40 -7.20 3.69
CA ALA A 47 9.24 -8.16 2.97
C ALA A 47 9.88 -9.19 3.92
N HIS A 48 10.33 -8.75 5.09
CA HIS A 48 10.89 -9.63 6.14
C HIS A 48 9.84 -10.62 6.66
N THR A 49 8.62 -10.14 6.94
CA THR A 49 7.52 -10.99 7.41
C THR A 49 7.17 -12.10 6.41
N LEU A 50 7.29 -11.81 5.11
CA LEU A 50 7.11 -12.79 4.04
C LEU A 50 8.40 -13.58 3.73
N ALA A 51 9.45 -13.42 4.53
CA ALA A 51 10.74 -14.08 4.37
C ALA A 51 11.34 -13.88 2.96
N PHE A 52 11.30 -12.65 2.43
CA PHE A 52 11.97 -12.35 1.17
C PHE A 52 13.49 -12.43 1.36
N ALA A 53 14.16 -13.08 0.41
CA ALA A 53 15.61 -13.14 0.34
C ALA A 53 16.15 -12.13 -0.68
N ASN A 54 17.37 -11.63 -0.45
CA ASN A 54 18.06 -10.71 -1.37
C ASN A 54 17.25 -9.43 -1.66
N VAL A 55 16.65 -8.85 -0.62
CA VAL A 55 15.98 -7.55 -0.69
C VAL A 55 17.03 -6.49 -1.02
N PRO A 56 16.78 -5.59 -2.00
CA PRO A 56 17.68 -4.48 -2.28
C PRO A 56 17.91 -3.62 -1.05
N SER A 57 19.12 -3.12 -0.87
CA SER A 57 19.44 -2.22 0.23
C SER A 57 18.62 -0.94 0.18
N ARG A 58 18.39 -0.32 1.33
CA ARG A 58 17.72 0.98 1.44
C ARG A 58 18.32 2.05 0.50
N LYS A 59 19.65 2.02 0.33
CA LYS A 59 20.37 2.93 -0.58
C LYS A 59 19.98 2.68 -2.04
N GLU A 60 19.89 1.43 -2.46
CA GLU A 60 19.47 1.05 -3.81
C GLU A 60 18.02 1.41 -4.07
N ILE A 61 17.12 1.15 -3.09
CA ILE A 61 15.71 1.54 -3.19
C ILE A 61 15.57 3.05 -3.35
N LYS A 62 16.22 3.84 -2.48
CA LYS A 62 16.20 5.32 -2.58
C LYS A 62 16.77 5.80 -3.91
N LYS A 63 17.89 5.23 -4.36
CA LYS A 63 18.50 5.56 -5.65
C LYS A 63 17.51 5.34 -6.79
N ALA A 64 16.86 4.18 -6.86
CA ALA A 64 15.88 3.87 -7.90
C ALA A 64 14.69 4.85 -7.90
N ILE A 65 14.21 5.24 -6.72
CA ILE A 65 13.13 6.22 -6.58
C ILE A 65 13.56 7.58 -7.14
N PHE A 66 14.71 8.11 -6.69
CA PHE A 66 15.18 9.42 -7.12
C PHE A 66 15.54 9.47 -8.60
N GLU A 67 16.16 8.42 -9.15
CA GLU A 67 16.45 8.32 -10.58
C GLU A 67 15.16 8.30 -11.42
N THR A 68 14.11 7.61 -10.95
CA THR A 68 12.81 7.59 -11.63
C THR A 68 12.15 8.97 -11.62
N LEU A 69 12.14 9.67 -10.49
CA LEU A 69 11.60 11.02 -10.40
C LEU A 69 12.37 12.01 -11.26
N GLN A 70 13.71 11.94 -11.24
CA GLN A 70 14.58 12.81 -12.02
C GLN A 70 14.36 12.61 -13.53
N ALA A 71 14.29 11.36 -13.99
CA ALA A 71 14.08 11.06 -15.41
C ALA A 71 12.73 11.58 -15.94
N ASN A 72 11.74 11.71 -15.07
CA ASN A 72 10.42 12.24 -15.41
C ASN A 72 10.23 13.73 -15.08
N GLY A 73 11.22 14.40 -14.50
CA GLY A 73 11.11 15.79 -14.05
C GLY A 73 10.09 16.02 -12.94
N MET A 74 9.76 14.97 -12.18
CA MET A 74 8.71 14.98 -11.13
C MET A 74 9.25 15.54 -9.83
N ARG A 75 8.80 16.74 -9.45
CA ARG A 75 9.20 17.41 -8.21
C ARG A 75 8.03 17.71 -7.27
N ASP A 76 6.80 17.64 -7.77
CA ASP A 76 5.59 17.91 -7.00
C ASP A 76 4.40 17.14 -7.59
N GLU A 77 3.31 17.05 -6.82
CA GLU A 77 2.05 16.41 -7.21
C GLU A 77 2.19 15.01 -7.83
N ALA A 78 3.30 14.32 -7.53
CA ALA A 78 3.55 12.98 -8.03
C ALA A 78 3.20 11.91 -6.99
N HIS A 79 2.77 10.77 -7.50
CA HIS A 79 2.55 9.55 -6.74
C HIS A 79 3.54 8.49 -7.22
N ILE A 80 4.14 7.78 -6.27
CA ILE A 80 5.02 6.65 -6.54
C ILE A 80 4.37 5.39 -6.03
N ARG A 81 4.17 4.42 -6.92
CA ARG A 81 3.91 3.03 -6.57
C ARG A 81 5.24 2.30 -6.54
N LEU A 82 5.73 2.02 -5.34
CA LEU A 82 6.94 1.24 -5.09
C LEU A 82 6.53 -0.19 -4.80
N THR A 83 6.89 -1.13 -5.65
CA THR A 83 6.54 -2.56 -5.49
C THR A 83 7.81 -3.39 -5.45
N LEU A 84 7.89 -4.28 -4.48
CA LEU A 84 8.95 -5.28 -4.36
C LEU A 84 8.31 -6.65 -4.47
N THR A 85 8.60 -7.38 -5.54
CA THR A 85 8.15 -8.77 -5.71
C THR A 85 9.24 -9.73 -5.19
N ARG A 86 8.86 -10.94 -4.83
CA ARG A 86 9.86 -11.99 -4.54
C ARG A 86 10.73 -12.33 -5.76
N GLY A 87 10.31 -11.92 -6.97
CA GLY A 87 11.01 -12.11 -8.23
C GLY A 87 10.52 -13.30 -9.03
N GLU A 88 11.26 -13.60 -10.08
CA GLU A 88 10.94 -14.69 -10.99
C GLU A 88 11.19 -16.08 -10.40
N LYS A 89 10.28 -16.99 -10.70
CA LYS A 89 10.40 -18.42 -10.43
C LYS A 89 11.03 -19.15 -11.62
N VAL A 90 11.76 -20.20 -11.34
CA VAL A 90 12.32 -21.10 -12.40
C VAL A 90 11.23 -21.94 -13.08
N THR A 91 10.08 -22.14 -12.43
CA THR A 91 8.88 -22.81 -12.94
C THR A 91 7.67 -22.35 -12.15
N SER A 92 6.45 -22.58 -12.62
CA SER A 92 5.24 -22.27 -11.85
C SER A 92 5.13 -23.16 -10.61
N GLY A 93 4.55 -22.59 -9.54
CA GLY A 93 4.36 -23.26 -8.25
C GLY A 93 4.29 -22.25 -7.10
N MET A 94 3.91 -22.71 -5.91
CA MET A 94 3.75 -21.88 -4.72
C MET A 94 4.97 -21.91 -3.78
N ASP A 95 5.99 -22.70 -4.08
CA ASP A 95 7.18 -22.81 -3.24
C ASP A 95 8.11 -21.60 -3.44
N PRO A 96 8.38 -20.79 -2.40
CA PRO A 96 9.30 -19.65 -2.50
C PRO A 96 10.73 -20.02 -2.89
N ARG A 97 11.15 -21.26 -2.69
CA ARG A 97 12.49 -21.77 -3.10
C ARG A 97 12.67 -21.79 -4.62
N LEU A 98 11.57 -21.68 -5.38
CA LEU A 98 11.62 -21.55 -6.84
C LEU A 98 12.12 -20.18 -7.30
N ASN A 99 12.14 -19.17 -6.41
CA ASN A 99 12.62 -17.81 -6.66
C ASN A 99 14.14 -17.73 -6.47
N THR A 100 14.91 -17.99 -7.51
CA THR A 100 16.38 -18.05 -7.44
C THR A 100 17.08 -16.81 -7.99
N LYS A 101 16.33 -15.89 -8.63
CA LYS A 101 16.89 -14.71 -9.31
C LYS A 101 16.91 -13.43 -8.45
N GLY A 102 16.45 -13.51 -7.21
CA GLY A 102 16.30 -12.35 -6.32
C GLY A 102 15.02 -11.54 -6.56
N CYS A 103 14.82 -10.53 -5.72
CA CYS A 103 13.64 -9.66 -5.77
C CYS A 103 13.64 -8.76 -7.02
N CYS A 104 12.44 -8.45 -7.52
CA CYS A 104 12.25 -7.44 -8.55
C CYS A 104 11.71 -6.16 -7.90
N LEU A 105 12.43 -5.05 -8.04
CA LEU A 105 12.02 -3.72 -7.58
C LEU A 105 11.38 -2.94 -8.73
N ILE A 106 10.15 -2.50 -8.55
CA ILE A 106 9.40 -1.71 -9.52
C ILE A 106 9.10 -0.35 -8.90
N VAL A 107 9.53 0.72 -9.57
CA VAL A 107 9.23 2.11 -9.21
C VAL A 107 8.41 2.73 -10.34
N LEU A 108 7.11 2.87 -10.11
CA LEU A 108 6.21 3.56 -11.03
C LEU A 108 5.90 4.94 -10.46
N ALA A 109 6.31 6.01 -11.17
CA ALA A 109 5.98 7.38 -10.81
C ALA A 109 4.98 7.97 -11.80
N GLU A 110 3.96 8.67 -11.29
CA GLU A 110 2.89 9.27 -12.07
C GLU A 110 2.51 10.64 -11.49
N TRP A 111 2.20 11.64 -12.33
CA TRP A 111 1.42 12.78 -11.87
C TRP A 111 0.00 12.31 -11.60
N LYS A 112 -0.41 12.42 -10.37
CA LYS A 112 -1.70 11.90 -9.94
C LYS A 112 -2.34 12.85 -8.94
N PRO A 113 -3.53 13.39 -9.24
CA PRO A 113 -4.26 14.23 -8.30
C PRO A 113 -4.65 13.44 -7.04
N LEU A 114 -5.18 14.12 -6.03
CA LEU A 114 -5.79 13.47 -4.89
C LEU A 114 -6.96 12.58 -5.36
N VAL A 115 -7.10 11.42 -4.73
CA VAL A 115 -8.11 10.41 -5.14
C VAL A 115 -9.52 10.91 -4.86
N TYR A 116 -9.69 11.69 -3.78
CA TYR A 116 -11.00 12.18 -3.33
C TYR A 116 -11.04 13.71 -3.28
N ASN A 117 -12.23 14.26 -3.45
CA ASN A 117 -12.49 15.68 -3.26
C ASN A 117 -12.54 15.98 -1.75
N ASN A 118 -11.52 16.67 -1.25
CA ASN A 118 -11.41 17.01 0.17
C ASN A 118 -12.36 18.13 0.63
N GLU A 119 -12.96 18.87 -0.30
CA GLU A 119 -13.89 19.98 0.01
C GLU A 119 -15.31 19.48 0.16
N GLN A 120 -15.74 18.56 -0.70
CA GLN A 120 -17.11 18.06 -0.74
C GLN A 120 -17.32 16.79 0.07
N GLY A 121 -16.22 16.13 0.44
CA GLY A 121 -16.25 14.81 1.05
C GLY A 121 -16.62 13.70 0.04
N ILE A 122 -16.87 12.51 0.57
CA ILE A 122 -17.17 11.32 -0.24
C ILE A 122 -18.36 10.56 0.34
N ARG A 123 -19.03 9.78 -0.50
CA ARG A 123 -20.07 8.83 -0.08
C ARG A 123 -19.43 7.48 0.20
N VAL A 124 -19.79 6.89 1.32
CA VAL A 124 -19.30 5.56 1.71
C VAL A 124 -20.46 4.63 2.02
N ILE A 125 -20.27 3.34 1.78
CA ILE A 125 -21.15 2.28 2.25
C ILE A 125 -20.40 1.38 3.23
N THR A 126 -21.11 0.61 4.04
CA THR A 126 -20.52 -0.50 4.77
C THR A 126 -20.56 -1.74 3.90
N SER A 127 -19.38 -2.29 3.58
CA SER A 127 -19.26 -3.50 2.79
C SER A 127 -19.67 -4.76 3.60
N SER A 128 -20.26 -5.73 2.92
CA SER A 128 -20.42 -7.08 3.47
C SER A 128 -19.10 -7.86 3.48
N GLN A 129 -18.12 -7.44 2.65
CA GLN A 129 -16.77 -8.00 2.63
C GLN A 129 -16.01 -7.60 3.90
N ARG A 130 -15.66 -8.57 4.72
CA ARG A 130 -14.85 -8.34 5.93
C ARG A 130 -13.39 -8.19 5.58
N ARG A 131 -12.64 -7.41 6.40
CA ARG A 131 -11.18 -7.40 6.34
C ARG A 131 -10.63 -8.77 6.71
N ASN A 132 -9.50 -9.12 6.09
CA ASN A 132 -8.80 -10.34 6.44
C ASN A 132 -8.48 -10.37 7.94
N ASN A 133 -8.82 -11.48 8.58
CA ASN A 133 -8.40 -11.70 9.96
C ASN A 133 -6.87 -11.92 9.98
N PRO A 134 -6.13 -11.35 10.97
CA PRO A 134 -4.69 -11.54 11.10
C PRO A 134 -4.22 -13.01 11.12
N GLN A 135 -5.11 -13.93 11.54
CA GLN A 135 -4.82 -15.38 11.53
C GLN A 135 -4.82 -15.99 10.12
N PHE A 136 -5.41 -15.33 9.12
CA PHE A 136 -5.49 -15.84 7.75
C PHE A 136 -4.47 -15.16 6.84
N LEU A 137 -4.56 -13.84 6.70
CA LEU A 137 -3.63 -13.00 5.98
C LEU A 137 -3.56 -11.64 6.68
N ASP A 138 -2.48 -11.41 7.41
CA ASP A 138 -2.36 -10.23 8.25
C ASP A 138 -2.32 -8.94 7.43
N SER A 139 -3.33 -8.10 7.62
CA SER A 139 -3.46 -6.79 6.95
C SER A 139 -2.35 -5.79 7.33
N LYS A 140 -1.56 -6.06 8.37
CA LYS A 140 -0.37 -5.27 8.74
C LYS A 140 0.78 -5.46 7.75
N ILE A 141 0.82 -6.57 7.02
CA ILE A 141 1.72 -6.76 5.89
C ILE A 141 1.16 -5.94 4.71
N HIS A 142 1.94 -5.00 4.20
CA HIS A 142 1.51 -4.20 3.04
C HIS A 142 1.72 -4.96 1.74
N HIS A 143 1.02 -6.09 1.61
CA HIS A 143 1.14 -7.05 0.51
C HIS A 143 0.33 -6.64 -0.72
N ASN A 144 0.67 -7.24 -1.86
CA ASN A 144 0.03 -6.97 -3.15
C ASN A 144 -1.24 -7.82 -3.41
N ASN A 145 -1.63 -8.69 -2.49
CA ASN A 145 -2.86 -9.48 -2.58
C ASN A 145 -4.05 -8.63 -2.11
N LEU A 146 -4.56 -7.78 -3.00
CA LEU A 146 -5.57 -6.77 -2.69
C LEU A 146 -7.01 -7.20 -3.06
N LEU A 147 -7.26 -8.47 -3.37
CA LEU A 147 -8.61 -8.94 -3.74
C LEU A 147 -9.64 -8.63 -2.67
N ASN A 148 -9.28 -8.78 -1.40
CA ASN A 148 -10.17 -8.45 -0.28
C ASN A 148 -10.66 -6.97 -0.35
N ASN A 149 -9.74 -6.05 -0.62
CA ASN A 149 -10.02 -4.61 -0.77
C ASN A 149 -10.80 -4.30 -2.06
N ILE A 150 -10.43 -4.96 -3.16
CA ILE A 150 -11.08 -4.80 -4.48
C ILE A 150 -12.54 -5.25 -4.42
N LEU A 151 -12.84 -6.36 -3.76
CA LEU A 151 -14.22 -6.85 -3.59
C LEU A 151 -15.08 -5.84 -2.84
N ALA A 152 -14.56 -5.21 -1.78
CA ALA A 152 -15.25 -4.13 -1.08
C ALA A 152 -15.47 -2.89 -1.97
N LYS A 153 -14.45 -2.51 -2.78
CA LYS A 153 -14.57 -1.40 -3.73
C LYS A 153 -15.60 -1.69 -4.83
N ILE A 154 -15.70 -2.92 -5.31
CA ILE A 154 -16.74 -3.31 -6.28
C ILE A 154 -18.13 -3.07 -5.69
N GLN A 155 -18.37 -3.43 -4.42
CA GLN A 155 -19.65 -3.16 -3.75
C GLN A 155 -19.96 -1.65 -3.67
N ALA A 156 -18.95 -0.83 -3.32
CA ALA A 156 -19.10 0.63 -3.34
C ALA A 156 -19.48 1.14 -4.72
N ASN A 157 -18.80 0.69 -5.78
CA ASN A 157 -19.08 1.09 -7.14
C ASN A 157 -20.52 0.73 -7.59
N VAL A 158 -20.97 -0.49 -7.27
CA VAL A 158 -22.35 -0.94 -7.57
C VAL A 158 -23.38 -0.08 -6.84
N ALA A 159 -23.09 0.35 -5.62
CA ALA A 159 -23.97 1.23 -4.84
C ALA A 159 -23.83 2.72 -5.22
N GLY A 160 -22.99 3.07 -6.20
CA GLY A 160 -22.73 4.45 -6.59
C GLY A 160 -21.99 5.25 -5.50
N ALA A 161 -21.24 4.59 -4.63
CA ALA A 161 -20.43 5.21 -3.57
C ALA A 161 -18.95 5.27 -3.94
N ASP A 162 -18.21 6.18 -3.29
CA ASP A 162 -16.80 6.42 -3.59
C ASP A 162 -15.89 5.42 -2.92
N ALA A 163 -16.25 4.94 -1.71
CA ALA A 163 -15.47 3.98 -0.95
C ALA A 163 -16.37 3.07 -0.09
N ALA A 164 -15.77 2.01 0.47
CA ALA A 164 -16.45 1.07 1.34
C ALA A 164 -15.75 0.97 2.70
N ILE A 165 -16.52 1.12 3.77
CA ILE A 165 -16.08 0.80 5.12
C ILE A 165 -16.07 -0.72 5.25
N MET A 166 -14.95 -1.27 5.68
CA MET A 166 -14.77 -2.69 5.95
C MET A 166 -14.76 -2.92 7.45
N LEU A 167 -15.48 -3.94 7.88
CA LEU A 167 -15.49 -4.37 9.28
C LEU A 167 -14.52 -5.56 9.44
N ASP A 168 -14.01 -5.74 10.64
CA ASP A 168 -13.25 -6.93 11.00
C ASP A 168 -14.17 -8.20 11.13
N SER A 169 -13.59 -9.33 11.49
CA SER A 169 -14.32 -10.59 11.68
C SER A 169 -15.33 -10.54 12.84
N ASN A 170 -15.16 -9.61 13.78
CA ASN A 170 -16.04 -9.45 14.95
C ASN A 170 -17.13 -8.39 14.72
N GLY A 171 -17.12 -7.72 13.56
CA GLY A 171 -18.09 -6.69 13.20
C GLY A 171 -17.71 -5.28 13.62
N PHE A 172 -16.52 -5.04 14.14
CA PHE A 172 -16.02 -3.69 14.43
C PHE A 172 -15.45 -3.04 13.18
N VAL A 173 -15.53 -1.71 13.13
CA VAL A 173 -14.93 -0.94 12.03
C VAL A 173 -13.41 -1.15 12.03
N ALA A 174 -12.87 -1.54 10.87
CA ALA A 174 -11.43 -1.70 10.66
C ALA A 174 -10.83 -0.51 9.89
N GLU A 175 -11.19 -0.35 8.63
CA GLU A 175 -10.72 0.73 7.75
C GLU A 175 -11.63 0.86 6.52
N LEU A 176 -11.33 1.75 5.58
CA LEU A 176 -11.94 1.72 4.25
C LEU A 176 -11.21 0.70 3.35
N ASN A 177 -11.71 0.52 2.15
CA ASN A 177 -11.08 -0.40 1.18
C ASN A 177 -9.63 -0.01 0.80
N ASP A 178 -9.20 1.22 1.01
CA ASP A 178 -7.87 1.73 0.62
C ASP A 178 -7.25 2.75 1.58
N THR A 179 -7.95 3.15 2.64
CA THR A 179 -7.50 4.18 3.60
C THR A 179 -7.94 3.86 5.03
N ASN A 180 -7.17 4.36 6.00
CA ASN A 180 -7.58 4.33 7.40
C ASN A 180 -8.72 5.32 7.65
N LEU A 181 -9.46 5.13 8.75
CA LEU A 181 -10.63 5.93 9.12
C LEU A 181 -10.41 6.62 10.47
N PHE A 182 -10.87 7.86 10.56
CA PHE A 182 -11.03 8.60 11.80
C PHE A 182 -12.47 9.08 11.93
N MET A 183 -12.97 9.12 13.15
CA MET A 183 -14.26 9.71 13.51
C MET A 183 -14.02 10.84 14.50
N VAL A 184 -14.67 11.99 14.29
CA VAL A 184 -14.70 13.09 15.26
C VAL A 184 -16.08 13.12 15.89
N LYS A 185 -16.12 13.02 17.21
CA LYS A 185 -17.35 13.09 17.99
C LYS A 185 -17.08 13.80 19.31
N ASP A 186 -17.91 14.78 19.64
CA ASP A 186 -17.85 15.57 20.88
C ASP A 186 -16.43 16.14 21.16
N GLY A 187 -15.76 16.63 20.11
CA GLY A 187 -14.40 17.18 20.20
C GLY A 187 -13.27 16.14 20.30
N CYS A 188 -13.59 14.86 20.37
CA CYS A 188 -12.62 13.77 20.44
C CYS A 188 -12.43 13.10 19.07
N VAL A 189 -11.20 12.70 18.76
CA VAL A 189 -10.85 11.96 17.56
C VAL A 189 -10.68 10.48 17.90
N TYR A 190 -11.40 9.64 17.19
CA TYR A 190 -11.37 8.18 17.35
C TYR A 190 -10.85 7.53 16.07
N THR A 191 -10.08 6.46 16.20
CA THR A 191 -9.68 5.58 15.08
C THR A 191 -9.68 4.14 15.55
N PRO A 192 -10.04 3.18 14.70
CA PRO A 192 -10.02 1.76 15.05
C PRO A 192 -8.64 1.30 15.52
N PHE A 193 -8.60 0.29 16.40
CA PHE A 193 -7.37 -0.44 16.65
C PHE A 193 -6.86 -1.09 15.36
N ALA A 194 -5.56 -1.02 15.13
CA ALA A 194 -4.97 -1.51 13.89
C ALA A 194 -4.66 -3.02 13.96
N ASP A 195 -5.62 -3.84 14.40
CA ASP A 195 -5.49 -5.30 14.45
C ASP A 195 -5.80 -5.93 13.10
N ALA A 196 -6.86 -5.47 12.44
CA ALA A 196 -7.31 -5.96 11.13
C ALA A 196 -7.16 -4.89 10.03
N CYS A 197 -6.27 -3.93 10.18
CA CYS A 197 -5.99 -2.91 9.18
C CYS A 197 -4.51 -2.57 9.13
N LEU A 198 -4.11 -1.89 8.04
CA LEU A 198 -2.74 -1.44 7.88
C LEU A 198 -2.41 -0.36 8.93
N HIS A 199 -1.22 -0.44 9.51
CA HIS A 199 -0.63 0.64 10.30
C HIS A 199 -0.24 1.80 9.36
N GLY A 200 -1.23 2.63 9.00
CA GLY A 200 -1.03 3.75 8.08
C GLY A 200 -0.02 4.76 8.61
N ILE A 201 0.90 5.20 7.76
CA ILE A 201 1.91 6.20 8.14
C ILE A 201 1.23 7.53 8.46
N THR A 202 0.28 7.97 7.63
CA THR A 202 -0.54 9.16 7.91
C THR A 202 -1.34 9.00 9.20
N ARG A 203 -1.93 7.81 9.44
CA ARG A 203 -2.62 7.51 10.69
C ARG A 203 -1.69 7.68 11.90
N GLY A 204 -0.48 7.14 11.83
CA GLY A 204 0.53 7.27 12.89
C GLY A 204 0.88 8.74 13.17
N LEU A 205 1.09 9.54 12.12
CA LEU A 205 1.38 10.98 12.27
C LEU A 205 0.23 11.76 12.91
N VAL A 206 -1.03 11.46 12.54
CA VAL A 206 -2.20 12.09 13.18
C VAL A 206 -2.24 11.77 14.67
N LEU A 207 -1.96 10.53 15.06
CA LEU A 207 -1.88 10.14 16.47
C LEU A 207 -0.71 10.84 17.19
N GLU A 208 0.48 10.88 16.57
CA GLU A 208 1.63 11.60 17.12
C GLU A 208 1.30 13.10 17.34
N LEU A 209 0.70 13.75 16.33
CA LEU A 209 0.31 15.17 16.43
C LEU A 209 -0.78 15.41 17.48
N SER A 210 -1.75 14.51 17.62
CA SER A 210 -2.82 14.64 18.63
C SER A 210 -2.27 14.62 20.06
N LEU A 211 -1.21 13.86 20.31
CA LEU A 211 -0.54 13.80 21.62
C LEU A 211 0.26 15.06 21.93
N ILE A 212 0.71 15.81 20.94
CA ILE A 212 1.46 17.07 21.12
C ILE A 212 0.51 18.22 21.44
N HIS A 213 -0.74 18.16 21.00
CA HIS A 213 -1.75 19.21 21.16
C HIS A 213 -2.76 18.97 22.30
N ILE A 214 -2.57 17.91 23.05
CA ILE A 214 -3.28 17.64 24.29
C ILE A 214 -2.46 18.23 25.46
#